data_7483dadfd15ec4e0dacb09b15f6e15ac
#
_entry.id   7483dadfd15ec4e0dacb09b15f6e15ac
#
_cell.length_a   1.000
_cell.length_b   1.000
_cell.length_c   1.000
_cell.angle_alpha   90.00
_cell.angle_beta   90.00
_cell.angle_gamma   90.00
#
_symmetry.space_group_name_H-M   'P 1'
#
loop_
_entity.id
_entity.type
_entity.pdbx_description
1 polymer ?
#
loop_
_entity_poly.entity_id
_entity_poly.type
_entity_poly.pdbx_seq_one_letter_code
_entity_poly.pdbx_strand_id
1 'polypeptide(L)'
;YAGEAIGSAMNIIRLLVSFAVFAIAAIVVLDNLGVNVTGLIAGLGVGGIAIGLAAQGIFADLFAALAILLDRPFRRGDAISYDKSAGTVEAIGLKSTRIRGVTGEERIVANKQLLEKEIINNTQREYRRVVFTLGLVQWTPVE
;
A
#
# COMPACT_ATOMS: atom_id res chain seq x y z
N TYR A 1 -10.53 13.85 -11.82
CA TYR A 1 -10.33 13.37 -10.43
C TYR A 1 -8.85 13.29 -10.05
N ALA A 2 -8.05 12.57 -10.82
CA ALA A 2 -6.64 12.40 -10.52
C ALA A 2 -5.89 13.73 -10.50
N GLY A 3 -6.21 14.64 -11.41
CA GLY A 3 -5.58 15.95 -11.48
C GLY A 3 -5.86 16.83 -10.27
N GLU A 4 -7.09 16.82 -9.76
CA GLU A 4 -7.46 17.56 -8.56
C GLU A 4 -6.80 16.98 -7.31
N ALA A 5 -6.78 15.65 -7.18
CA ALA A 5 -6.14 14.99 -6.05
C ALA A 5 -4.64 15.26 -6.04
N ILE A 6 -3.98 15.19 -7.19
CA ILE A 6 -2.54 15.48 -7.33
C ILE A 6 -2.27 16.95 -7.02
N GLY A 7 -3.11 17.86 -7.50
CA GLY A 7 -2.98 19.29 -7.23
C GLY A 7 -3.07 19.61 -5.74
N SER A 8 -4.05 19.01 -5.04
CA SER A 8 -4.20 19.17 -3.60
C SER A 8 -3.02 18.58 -2.84
N ALA A 9 -2.55 17.39 -3.23
CA ALA A 9 -1.39 16.75 -2.63
C ALA A 9 -0.13 17.58 -2.82
N MET A 10 0.08 18.14 -4.00
CA MET A 10 1.23 19.01 -4.28
C MET A 10 1.19 20.30 -3.48
N ASN A 11 -0.01 20.88 -3.25
CA ASN A 11 -0.15 22.05 -2.41
C ASN A 11 0.23 21.75 -0.96
N ILE A 12 -0.21 20.61 -0.43
CA ILE A 12 0.14 20.20 0.93
C ILE A 12 1.65 19.96 1.05
N ILE A 13 2.25 19.26 0.08
CA ILE A 13 3.69 18.99 0.07
C ILE A 13 4.46 20.29 -0.01
N ARG A 14 4.04 21.24 -0.86
CA ARG A 14 4.67 22.55 -0.99
C ARG A 14 4.60 23.33 0.31
N LEU A 15 3.44 23.29 0.98
CA LEU A 15 3.25 23.94 2.28
C LEU A 15 4.19 23.35 3.33
N LEU A 16 4.28 22.02 3.41
CA LEU A 16 5.13 21.34 4.38
C LEU A 16 6.62 21.63 4.11
N VAL A 17 7.05 21.59 2.86
CA VAL A 17 8.43 21.88 2.47
C VAL A 17 8.77 23.35 2.79
N SER A 18 7.86 24.27 2.47
CA SER A 18 8.05 25.69 2.78
C SER A 18 8.17 25.93 4.28
N PHE A 19 7.32 25.30 5.08
CA PHE A 19 7.38 25.38 6.54
C PHE A 19 8.72 24.86 7.05
N ALA A 20 9.19 23.71 6.56
CA ALA A 20 10.46 23.13 6.96
C ALA A 20 11.64 24.05 6.59
N VAL A 21 11.65 24.60 5.38
CA VAL A 21 12.71 25.50 4.92
C VAL A 21 12.75 26.77 5.76
N PHE A 22 11.58 27.38 6.03
CA PHE A 22 11.51 28.59 6.88
C PHE A 22 11.94 28.29 8.32
N ALA A 23 11.57 27.13 8.87
CA ALA A 23 11.97 26.72 10.21
C ALA A 23 13.49 26.57 10.30
N ILE A 24 14.10 25.91 9.35
CA ILE A 24 15.56 25.73 9.28
C ILE A 24 16.26 27.08 9.14
N ALA A 25 15.77 27.93 8.24
CA ALA A 25 16.33 29.26 8.01
C ALA A 25 16.25 30.12 9.28
N ALA A 26 15.13 30.10 9.98
CA ALA A 26 14.93 30.82 11.24
C ALA A 26 15.93 30.34 12.31
N ILE A 27 16.14 29.02 12.42
CA ILE A 27 17.09 28.45 13.36
C ILE A 27 18.51 28.89 13.04
N VAL A 28 18.91 28.88 11.77
CA VAL A 28 20.23 29.30 11.31
C VAL A 28 20.47 30.78 11.64
N VAL A 29 19.46 31.65 11.38
CA VAL A 29 19.54 33.07 11.68
C VAL A 29 19.67 33.31 13.20
N LEU A 30 18.87 32.63 14.01
CA LEU A 30 18.91 32.76 15.47
C LEU A 30 20.26 32.30 16.02
N ASP A 31 20.82 31.20 15.48
CA ASP A 31 22.13 30.69 15.89
C ASP A 31 23.23 31.71 15.57
N ASN A 32 23.18 32.32 14.39
CA ASN A 32 24.13 33.36 13.98
C ASN A 32 24.05 34.62 14.85
N LEU A 33 22.86 34.91 15.43
CA LEU A 33 22.66 36.04 16.32
C LEU A 33 23.10 35.75 17.75
N GLY A 34 23.63 34.57 18.04
CA GLY A 34 24.09 34.17 19.35
C GLY A 34 23.01 33.61 20.26
N VAL A 35 21.81 33.35 19.73
CA VAL A 35 20.72 32.72 20.48
C VAL A 35 21.00 31.23 20.57
N ASN A 36 20.78 30.68 21.77
CA ASN A 36 20.91 29.22 21.96
C ASN A 36 19.70 28.51 21.34
N VAL A 37 19.91 27.81 20.23
CA VAL A 37 18.86 27.10 19.51
C VAL A 37 18.80 25.61 19.83
N THR A 38 19.60 25.14 20.79
CA THR A 38 19.67 23.70 21.14
C THR A 38 18.30 23.17 21.54
N GLY A 39 17.53 23.92 22.34
CA GLY A 39 16.19 23.52 22.71
C GLY A 39 15.21 23.45 21.54
N LEU A 40 15.34 24.37 20.57
CA LEU A 40 14.51 24.37 19.35
C LEU A 40 14.82 23.18 18.49
N ILE A 41 16.11 22.87 18.29
CA ILE A 41 16.54 21.69 17.50
C ILE A 41 16.06 20.40 18.17
N ALA A 42 16.21 20.29 19.49
CA ALA A 42 15.72 19.14 20.24
C ALA A 42 14.21 18.97 20.12
N GLY A 43 13.46 20.07 20.24
CA GLY A 43 12.01 20.06 20.08
C GLY A 43 11.55 19.65 18.68
N LEU A 44 12.21 20.15 17.64
CA LEU A 44 11.95 19.75 16.27
C LEU A 44 12.29 18.29 16.02
N GLY A 45 13.37 17.78 16.63
CA GLY A 45 13.74 16.37 16.55
C GLY A 45 12.68 15.46 17.15
N VAL A 46 12.19 15.79 18.35
CA VAL A 46 11.11 15.04 19.00
C VAL A 46 9.82 15.13 18.17
N GLY A 47 9.48 16.33 17.68
CA GLY A 47 8.33 16.53 16.80
C GLY A 47 8.43 15.72 15.52
N GLY A 48 9.62 15.64 14.92
CA GLY A 48 9.89 14.84 13.73
C GLY A 48 9.67 13.35 13.99
N ILE A 49 10.13 12.85 15.12
CA ILE A 49 9.89 11.44 15.51
C ILE A 49 8.40 11.19 15.70
N ALA A 50 7.69 12.10 16.36
CA ALA A 50 6.25 11.97 16.55
C ALA A 50 5.49 11.94 15.23
N ILE A 51 5.83 12.81 14.28
CA ILE A 51 5.24 12.83 12.95
C ILE A 51 5.56 11.55 12.19
N GLY A 52 6.81 11.07 12.29
CA GLY A 52 7.23 9.81 11.66
C GLY A 52 6.44 8.61 12.16
N LEU A 53 6.21 8.53 13.46
CA LEU A 53 5.39 7.46 14.05
C LEU A 53 3.93 7.58 13.61
N ALA A 54 3.39 8.79 13.54
CA ALA A 54 2.02 9.01 13.09
C ALA A 54 1.84 8.64 11.60
N ALA A 55 2.85 8.87 10.79
CA ALA A 55 2.83 8.59 9.35
C ALA A 55 3.29 7.18 9.00
N GLN A 56 3.65 6.37 9.99
CA GLN A 56 4.23 5.03 9.76
C GLN A 56 3.34 4.15 8.89
N GLY A 57 2.02 4.17 9.10
CA GLY A 57 1.07 3.39 8.30
C GLY A 57 1.07 3.79 6.83
N ILE A 58 1.16 5.08 6.54
CA ILE A 58 1.20 5.60 5.17
C ILE A 58 2.48 5.15 4.47
N PHE A 59 3.63 5.27 5.13
CA PHE A 59 4.90 4.82 4.58
C PHE A 59 4.91 3.32 4.33
N ALA A 60 4.34 2.53 5.24
CA ALA A 60 4.24 1.09 5.06
C ALA A 60 3.41 0.72 3.83
N ASP A 61 2.30 1.41 3.58
CA ASP A 61 1.48 1.21 2.38
C ASP A 61 2.22 1.62 1.10
N LEU A 62 3.00 2.70 1.14
CA LEU A 62 3.81 3.13 0.00
C LEU A 62 4.91 2.11 -0.33
N PHE A 63 5.61 1.61 0.68
CA PHE A 63 6.62 0.58 0.48
C PHE A 63 6.01 -0.72 -0.01
N ALA A 64 4.81 -1.07 0.47
CA ALA A 64 4.07 -2.22 -0.02
C ALA A 64 3.70 -2.07 -1.49
N ALA A 65 3.24 -0.88 -1.91
CA ALA A 65 2.96 -0.60 -3.31
C ALA A 65 4.21 -0.73 -4.17
N LEU A 66 5.34 -0.21 -3.68
CA LEU A 66 6.62 -0.32 -4.37
C LEU A 66 7.05 -1.78 -4.51
N ALA A 67 6.89 -2.58 -3.46
CA ALA A 67 7.18 -4.01 -3.49
C ALA A 67 6.31 -4.74 -4.52
N ILE A 68 5.02 -4.42 -4.60
CA ILE A 68 4.12 -4.98 -5.60
C ILE A 68 4.59 -4.64 -7.02
N LEU A 69 5.04 -3.40 -7.23
CA LEU A 69 5.50 -2.96 -8.55
C LEU A 69 6.83 -3.59 -8.95
N LEU A 70 7.73 -3.81 -8.00
CA LEU A 70 9.07 -4.37 -8.27
C LEU A 70 9.07 -5.89 -8.33
N ASP A 71 8.48 -6.54 -7.33
CA ASP A 71 8.46 -8.02 -7.23
C ASP A 71 7.34 -8.64 -8.07
N ARG A 72 6.26 -7.90 -8.29
CA ARG A 72 5.12 -8.32 -9.08
C ARG A 72 4.53 -9.66 -8.66
N PRO A 73 4.15 -9.83 -7.39
CA PRO A 73 3.46 -11.05 -6.96
C PRO A 73 2.13 -11.21 -7.69
N PHE A 74 1.53 -10.10 -8.09
CA PHE A 74 0.37 -10.04 -8.95
C PHE A 74 0.42 -8.77 -9.78
N ARG A 75 -0.29 -8.76 -10.89
CA ARG A 75 -0.40 -7.62 -11.80
C ARG A 75 -1.86 -7.24 -11.96
N ARG A 76 -2.08 -6.06 -12.50
CA ARG A 76 -3.43 -5.64 -12.88
C ARG A 76 -4.03 -6.67 -13.85
N GLY A 77 -5.24 -7.09 -13.56
CA GLY A 77 -5.94 -8.11 -14.32
C GLY A 77 -5.74 -9.55 -13.84
N ASP A 78 -4.83 -9.77 -12.90
CA ASP A 78 -4.61 -11.10 -12.35
C ASP A 78 -5.73 -11.50 -11.39
N ALA A 79 -6.13 -12.75 -11.47
CA ALA A 79 -7.04 -13.34 -10.49
C ALA A 79 -6.22 -13.81 -9.29
N ILE A 80 -6.53 -13.29 -8.13
CA ILE A 80 -5.81 -13.62 -6.90
C ILE A 80 -6.78 -14.10 -5.82
N SER A 81 -6.28 -14.91 -4.92
CA SER A 81 -6.96 -15.30 -3.69
C SER A 81 -6.09 -14.93 -2.51
N TYR A 82 -6.67 -14.31 -1.50
CA TYR A 82 -5.99 -13.95 -0.28
C TYR A 82 -6.93 -14.15 0.89
N ASP A 83 -6.41 -14.69 1.98
CA ASP A 83 -7.21 -15.04 3.15
C ASP A 83 -8.42 -15.89 2.72
N LYS A 84 -9.64 -15.46 2.99
CA LYS A 84 -10.88 -16.14 2.56
C LYS A 84 -11.53 -15.47 1.35
N SER A 85 -10.83 -14.58 0.70
CA SER A 85 -11.36 -13.76 -0.36
C SER A 85 -10.65 -14.02 -1.68
N ALA A 86 -11.36 -13.86 -2.76
CA ALA A 86 -10.82 -14.00 -4.10
C ALA A 86 -11.39 -12.92 -5.01
N GLY A 87 -10.65 -12.56 -6.02
CA GLY A 87 -11.08 -11.58 -7.00
C GLY A 87 -10.04 -11.29 -8.04
N THR A 88 -10.36 -10.35 -8.93
CA THR A 88 -9.46 -9.91 -9.99
C THR A 88 -8.93 -8.53 -9.66
N VAL A 89 -7.63 -8.33 -9.78
CA VAL A 89 -6.99 -7.04 -9.53
C VAL A 89 -7.39 -6.06 -10.63
N GLU A 90 -8.10 -4.99 -10.27
CA GLU A 90 -8.48 -3.94 -11.22
C GLU A 90 -7.44 -2.84 -11.30
N ALA A 91 -6.95 -2.39 -10.16
CA ALA A 91 -6.00 -1.30 -10.09
C ALA A 91 -5.14 -1.43 -8.85
N ILE A 92 -3.87 -1.04 -8.98
CA ILE A 92 -2.91 -0.98 -7.89
C ILE A 92 -2.59 0.49 -7.66
N GLY A 93 -3.02 1.02 -6.51
CA GLY A 93 -2.76 2.39 -6.13
C GLY A 93 -1.56 2.50 -5.19
N LEU A 94 -1.24 3.72 -4.80
CA LEU A 94 -0.12 3.99 -3.88
C LEU A 94 -0.39 3.49 -2.47
N LYS A 95 -1.63 3.52 -2.03
CA LYS A 95 -2.01 3.12 -0.68
C LYS A 95 -2.79 1.81 -0.66
N SER A 96 -3.67 1.60 -1.63
CA SER A 96 -4.59 0.47 -1.67
C SER A 96 -4.69 -0.11 -3.06
N THR A 97 -5.07 -1.37 -3.11
CA THR A 97 -5.34 -2.11 -4.34
C THR A 97 -6.84 -2.34 -4.44
N ARG A 98 -7.39 -2.13 -5.63
CA ARG A 98 -8.80 -2.38 -5.91
C ARG A 98 -8.96 -3.74 -6.57
N ILE A 99 -9.82 -4.55 -5.99
CA ILE A 99 -10.06 -5.92 -6.41
C ILE A 99 -11.53 -6.11 -6.66
N ARG A 100 -11.87 -6.60 -7.85
CA ARG A 100 -13.25 -6.96 -8.18
C ARG A 100 -13.53 -8.38 -7.72
N GLY A 101 -14.45 -8.52 -6.79
CA GLY A 101 -14.84 -9.83 -6.28
C GLY A 101 -15.62 -10.67 -7.29
N VAL A 102 -15.80 -11.93 -6.97
CA VAL A 102 -16.51 -12.89 -7.82
C VAL A 102 -17.98 -12.49 -8.02
N THR A 103 -18.56 -11.87 -7.01
CA THR A 103 -19.96 -11.41 -7.05
C THR A 103 -20.12 -9.99 -7.61
N GLY A 104 -19.06 -9.39 -8.11
CA GLY A 104 -19.06 -8.08 -8.73
C GLY A 104 -18.78 -6.92 -7.81
N GLU A 105 -18.62 -7.16 -6.51
CA GLU A 105 -18.30 -6.11 -5.55
C GLU A 105 -16.85 -5.61 -5.73
N GLU A 106 -16.65 -4.34 -5.51
CA GLU A 106 -15.32 -3.75 -5.47
C GLU A 106 -14.78 -3.81 -4.04
N ARG A 107 -13.63 -4.44 -3.88
CA ARG A 107 -12.92 -4.51 -2.60
C ARG A 107 -11.71 -3.62 -2.64
N ILE A 108 -11.56 -2.80 -1.63
CA ILE A 108 -10.41 -1.90 -1.48
C ILE A 108 -9.61 -2.41 -0.29
N VAL A 109 -8.39 -2.86 -0.56
CA VAL A 109 -7.51 -3.43 0.45
C VAL A 109 -6.23 -2.62 0.51
N ALA A 110 -5.82 -2.21 1.71
CA ALA A 110 -4.55 -1.51 1.90
C ALA A 110 -3.38 -2.41 1.45
N ASN A 111 -2.44 -1.84 0.72
CA ASN A 111 -1.31 -2.60 0.17
C ASN A 111 -0.52 -3.35 1.24
N LYS A 112 -0.31 -2.72 2.38
CA LYS A 112 0.37 -3.34 3.51
C LYS A 112 -0.36 -4.59 3.98
N GLN A 113 -1.68 -4.51 4.16
CA GLN A 113 -2.49 -5.64 4.60
C GLN A 113 -2.50 -6.76 3.57
N LEU A 114 -2.55 -6.40 2.29
CA LEU A 114 -2.54 -7.38 1.22
C LEU A 114 -1.24 -8.16 1.16
N LEU A 115 -0.10 -7.50 1.33
CA LEU A 115 1.21 -8.16 1.32
C LEU A 115 1.50 -8.98 2.59
N GLU A 116 0.87 -8.66 3.71
CA GLU A 116 0.99 -9.44 4.94
C GLU A 116 0.25 -10.78 4.87
N LYS A 117 -0.67 -10.93 3.92
CA LYS A 117 -1.44 -12.15 3.72
C LYS A 117 -0.79 -13.05 2.68
N GLU A 118 -1.04 -14.33 2.81
CA GLU A 118 -0.68 -15.27 1.76
C GLU A 118 -1.53 -14.98 0.51
N ILE A 119 -0.87 -14.73 -0.61
CA ILE A 119 -1.54 -14.43 -1.88
C ILE A 119 -1.34 -15.60 -2.83
N ILE A 120 -2.45 -16.14 -3.31
CA ILE A 120 -2.45 -17.18 -4.33
C ILE A 120 -2.78 -16.51 -5.66
N ASN A 121 -1.82 -16.49 -6.58
CA ASN A 121 -2.04 -15.94 -7.91
C ASN A 121 -2.56 -17.02 -8.84
N ASN A 122 -3.85 -17.00 -9.08
CA ASN A 122 -4.53 -18.00 -9.89
C ASN A 122 -4.21 -17.87 -11.39
N THR A 123 -3.87 -16.68 -11.85
CA THR A 123 -3.52 -16.42 -13.24
C THR A 123 -2.16 -17.02 -13.60
N GLN A 124 -1.21 -17.05 -12.66
CA GLN A 124 0.14 -17.54 -12.87
C GLN A 124 0.31 -19.03 -12.53
N ARG A 125 -0.77 -19.75 -12.32
CA ARG A 125 -0.69 -21.20 -12.07
C ARG A 125 -0.14 -21.92 -13.28
N GLU A 126 0.82 -22.81 -13.04
CA GLU A 126 1.32 -23.70 -14.09
C GLU A 126 0.25 -24.71 -14.49
N TYR A 127 -0.49 -25.25 -13.51
CA TYR A 127 -1.65 -26.10 -13.78
C TYR A 127 -2.75 -25.86 -12.76
N ARG A 128 -3.96 -26.12 -13.20
CA ARG A 128 -5.14 -26.14 -12.36
C ARG A 128 -5.48 -27.54 -11.97
N ARG A 129 -5.64 -27.72 -10.67
CA ARG A 129 -6.24 -28.92 -10.16
C ARG A 129 -7.75 -28.77 -10.25
N VAL A 130 -8.38 -29.59 -11.04
CA VAL A 130 -9.83 -29.66 -11.11
C VAL A 130 -10.26 -30.97 -10.45
N VAL A 131 -11.02 -30.87 -9.37
CA VAL A 131 -11.52 -32.02 -8.66
C VAL A 131 -12.97 -32.26 -9.05
N PHE A 132 -13.22 -33.38 -9.68
CA PHE A 132 -14.57 -33.84 -10.01
C PHE A 132 -14.94 -34.96 -9.06
N THR A 133 -16.13 -34.88 -8.51
CA THR A 133 -16.72 -36.02 -7.83
C THR A 133 -17.63 -36.72 -8.82
N LEU A 134 -17.15 -37.81 -9.34
CA LEU A 134 -17.93 -38.65 -10.25
C LEU A 134 -18.68 -39.70 -9.42
N GLY A 135 -20.00 -39.63 -9.42
CA GLY A 135 -20.84 -40.63 -8.81
C GLY A 135 -20.96 -41.81 -9.74
N LEU A 136 -20.09 -42.78 -9.59
CA LEU A 136 -20.19 -44.02 -10.35
C LEU A 136 -21.26 -44.92 -9.72
N VAL A 137 -22.04 -45.54 -10.58
CA VAL A 137 -23.07 -46.48 -10.15
C VAL A 137 -22.39 -47.76 -9.64
N GLN A 138 -22.79 -48.20 -8.43
CA GLN A 138 -22.12 -49.32 -7.77
C GLN A 138 -22.12 -50.63 -8.59
N TRP A 139 -23.12 -50.81 -9.39
CA TRP A 139 -23.20 -52.02 -10.23
C TRP A 139 -22.38 -51.94 -11.50
N THR A 140 -21.72 -50.81 -11.77
CA THR A 140 -20.83 -50.70 -12.93
C THR A 140 -19.63 -51.64 -12.73
N PRO A 141 -19.42 -52.58 -13.59
CA PRO A 141 -18.31 -53.51 -13.41
C PRO A 141 -16.98 -52.80 -13.52
N VAL A 142 -16.13 -53.05 -12.54
CA VAL A 142 -14.75 -52.57 -12.53
C VAL A 142 -13.88 -53.68 -13.04
N GLU A 143 -13.42 -53.55 -14.27
CA GLU A 143 -12.48 -54.51 -14.88
C GLU A 143 -11.09 -53.92 -14.99
#